data_1b8e2d61bf7b896a0aa5159f3b2af864
#
_entry.id   1b8e2d61bf7b896a0aa5159f3b2af864
#
_cell.length_a   1.000
_cell.length_b   1.000
_cell.length_c   1.000
_cell.angle_alpha   90.00
_cell.angle_beta   90.00
_cell.angle_gamma   90.00
#
_symmetry.space_group_name_H-M   'P 1'
#
loop_
_entity.id
_entity.type
_entity.pdbx_description
1 polymer ?
#
loop_
_entity_poly.entity_id
_entity_poly.type
_entity_poly.pdbx_seq_one_letter_code
_entity_poly.pdbx_strand_id
1 'polypeptide(L)'
;MMYCAVLMGLTACNENSIFEGELYKKVVYVLSETDLTFPVTHSLNTPVSVGYITIYAGGTLAIDQDVTVTLEKDPDLIDKYNHDNFDLDEDKYAKELDPSRYTIKSYTAVMKVGDRDPYVKLPIEVSTEGLSPDSTYLIPLRIASCTPYEVNKDKSRVLYRVYIENDFTSQKSPLTLFMRGTQLREDDTKPTQISANKILYPLSKRGVRLNAGIENSANKADEELINKSSLIMEIGEEELTYIDGTQYNTLKLKPYKSDLIEVVQLSGTTDNDEELSVQEANRYITVDGVTRFYLSYKYRMLKTAAVGDTPAEWNPWIEIHENMKVPTDD
;
A
#
# COMPACT_ATOMS: atom_id res chain seq x y z
N MET A 1 -37.35 -76.20 -23.97
CA MET A 1 -37.15 -75.02 -23.10
C MET A 1 -36.12 -74.15 -23.78
N MET A 2 -36.60 -73.03 -24.35
CA MET A 2 -35.80 -72.11 -25.16
C MET A 2 -35.55 -70.88 -24.28
N TYR A 3 -34.28 -70.68 -23.87
CA TYR A 3 -33.87 -69.48 -23.09
C TYR A 3 -33.63 -68.31 -24.02
N CYS A 4 -34.47 -67.29 -23.94
CA CYS A 4 -34.30 -66.00 -24.62
C CYS A 4 -33.37 -65.14 -23.74
N ALA A 5 -32.14 -64.92 -24.15
CA ALA A 5 -31.26 -63.94 -23.48
C ALA A 5 -31.57 -62.53 -24.02
N VAL A 6 -32.15 -61.69 -23.17
CA VAL A 6 -32.31 -60.28 -23.44
C VAL A 6 -31.02 -59.56 -23.17
N LEU A 7 -30.32 -59.11 -24.22
CA LEU A 7 -29.21 -58.15 -24.10
C LEU A 7 -29.83 -56.74 -23.85
N MET A 8 -29.75 -56.29 -22.60
CA MET A 8 -29.94 -54.84 -22.32
C MET A 8 -28.65 -54.08 -22.75
N GLY A 9 -28.79 -53.35 -23.83
CA GLY A 9 -27.76 -52.37 -24.22
C GLY A 9 -27.73 -51.20 -23.21
N LEU A 10 -26.66 -51.11 -22.46
CA LEU A 10 -26.36 -49.91 -21.68
C LEU A 10 -25.96 -48.79 -22.64
N THR A 11 -26.87 -47.93 -23.00
CA THR A 11 -26.56 -46.62 -23.57
C THR A 11 -25.98 -45.77 -22.43
N ALA A 12 -24.66 -45.76 -22.31
CA ALA A 12 -23.97 -44.75 -21.49
C ALA A 12 -24.24 -43.41 -22.15
N CYS A 13 -25.11 -42.60 -21.55
CA CYS A 13 -25.16 -41.19 -21.87
C CYS A 13 -23.79 -40.58 -21.66
N ASN A 14 -23.21 -40.07 -22.74
CA ASN A 14 -21.91 -39.38 -22.69
C ASN A 14 -22.21 -37.98 -22.08
N GLU A 15 -22.22 -37.90 -20.76
CA GLU A 15 -22.45 -36.65 -20.02
C GLU A 15 -21.34 -35.59 -20.30
N ASN A 16 -20.23 -36.01 -20.90
CA ASN A 16 -19.12 -35.11 -21.25
C ASN A 16 -19.35 -34.31 -22.54
N SER A 17 -20.33 -34.68 -23.37
CA SER A 17 -20.58 -33.99 -24.65
C SER A 17 -21.00 -32.53 -24.50
N ILE A 18 -21.50 -32.13 -23.32
CA ILE A 18 -21.90 -30.74 -23.02
C ILE A 18 -20.69 -29.80 -22.98
N PHE A 19 -19.52 -30.31 -22.63
CA PHE A 19 -18.28 -29.53 -22.51
C PHE A 19 -17.37 -29.61 -23.75
N GLU A 20 -17.76 -30.37 -24.77
CA GLU A 20 -17.00 -30.50 -26.02
C GLU A 20 -17.26 -29.34 -27.01
N GLY A 21 -18.29 -28.54 -26.79
CA GLY A 21 -18.68 -27.41 -27.61
C GLY A 21 -18.50 -26.05 -26.91
N GLU A 22 -18.33 -25.00 -27.69
CA GLU A 22 -18.34 -23.62 -27.15
C GLU A 22 -19.77 -23.27 -26.69
N LEU A 23 -19.96 -23.12 -25.39
CA LEU A 23 -21.25 -22.78 -24.76
C LEU A 23 -21.46 -21.28 -24.62
N TYR A 24 -20.39 -20.52 -24.49
CA TYR A 24 -20.41 -19.08 -24.30
C TYR A 24 -19.57 -18.37 -25.34
N LYS A 25 -20.05 -17.23 -25.79
CA LYS A 25 -19.32 -16.40 -26.74
C LYS A 25 -17.95 -16.02 -26.13
N LYS A 26 -16.87 -16.21 -26.92
CA LYS A 26 -15.56 -15.76 -26.55
C LYS A 26 -15.53 -14.24 -26.50
N VAL A 27 -15.21 -13.68 -25.35
CA VAL A 27 -15.12 -12.24 -25.11
C VAL A 27 -13.81 -11.89 -24.42
N VAL A 28 -13.28 -10.74 -24.74
CA VAL A 28 -12.05 -10.22 -24.11
C VAL A 28 -12.41 -9.14 -23.11
N TYR A 29 -11.72 -9.13 -21.98
CA TYR A 29 -11.91 -8.16 -20.91
C TYR A 29 -10.64 -7.91 -20.11
N VAL A 30 -10.58 -6.76 -19.44
CA VAL A 30 -9.53 -6.47 -18.46
C VAL A 30 -9.99 -6.93 -17.08
N LEU A 31 -9.11 -7.61 -16.33
CA LEU A 31 -9.41 -7.97 -14.95
C LEU A 31 -9.51 -6.70 -14.10
N SER A 32 -10.58 -6.61 -13.33
CA SER A 32 -10.84 -5.51 -12.40
C SER A 32 -11.81 -5.94 -11.32
N GLU A 33 -11.81 -5.23 -10.21
CA GLU A 33 -12.82 -5.32 -9.17
C GLU A 33 -14.16 -4.72 -9.64
N THR A 34 -15.16 -4.69 -8.77
CA THR A 34 -16.50 -4.18 -9.13
C THR A 34 -16.50 -2.69 -9.46
N ASP A 35 -15.65 -1.91 -8.80
CA ASP A 35 -15.45 -0.47 -9.01
C ASP A 35 -14.48 -0.17 -10.16
N LEU A 36 -14.17 -1.15 -11.00
CA LEU A 36 -13.21 -1.10 -12.09
C LEU A 36 -11.75 -0.89 -11.66
N THR A 37 -11.42 -0.92 -10.38
CA THR A 37 -10.02 -0.86 -9.94
C THR A 37 -9.30 -2.18 -10.15
N PHE A 38 -7.99 -2.09 -10.39
CA PHE A 38 -7.06 -3.22 -10.41
C PHE A 38 -5.86 -2.87 -9.52
N PRO A 39 -5.88 -3.31 -8.25
CA PRO A 39 -4.87 -2.92 -7.26
C PRO A 39 -3.55 -3.66 -7.48
N VAL A 40 -2.47 -2.90 -7.62
CA VAL A 40 -1.11 -3.42 -7.74
C VAL A 40 -0.19 -2.73 -6.76
N THR A 41 0.59 -3.51 -6.03
CA THR A 41 1.56 -3.00 -5.06
C THR A 41 2.94 -2.89 -5.71
N HIS A 42 3.55 -1.72 -5.57
CA HIS A 42 4.86 -1.36 -6.11
C HIS A 42 5.87 -1.14 -4.98
N SER A 43 7.05 -1.73 -5.12
CA SER A 43 8.11 -1.63 -4.13
C SER A 43 8.83 -0.27 -4.19
N LEU A 44 9.05 0.32 -3.02
CA LEU A 44 9.93 1.49 -2.81
C LEU A 44 11.42 1.10 -2.70
N ASN A 45 11.73 -0.20 -2.72
CA ASN A 45 13.12 -0.69 -2.60
C ASN A 45 13.92 -0.51 -3.89
N THR A 46 13.24 -0.28 -5.01
CA THR A 46 13.84 -0.05 -6.33
C THR A 46 13.36 1.26 -6.93
N PRO A 47 14.19 1.99 -7.70
CA PRO A 47 13.79 3.24 -8.35
C PRO A 47 12.60 3.08 -9.30
N VAL A 48 12.47 1.92 -9.92
CA VAL A 48 11.37 1.54 -10.80
C VAL A 48 10.87 0.17 -10.40
N SER A 49 9.57 0.08 -10.15
CA SER A 49 8.85 -1.15 -9.83
C SER A 49 7.98 -1.56 -11.00
N VAL A 50 7.92 -2.86 -11.33
CA VAL A 50 7.13 -3.39 -12.44
C VAL A 50 5.89 -4.08 -11.91
N GLY A 51 4.73 -3.59 -12.32
CA GLY A 51 3.45 -4.26 -12.13
C GLY A 51 2.86 -4.70 -13.48
N TYR A 52 1.73 -5.38 -13.44
CA TYR A 52 1.09 -5.90 -14.64
C TYR A 52 -0.40 -5.63 -14.63
N ILE A 53 -0.95 -5.33 -15.80
CA ILE A 53 -2.38 -5.41 -16.03
C ILE A 53 -2.67 -6.71 -16.77
N THR A 54 -3.75 -7.39 -16.41
CA THR A 54 -4.10 -8.69 -16.99
C THR A 54 -5.32 -8.56 -17.91
N ILE A 55 -5.15 -9.01 -19.14
CA ILE A 55 -6.22 -9.08 -20.15
C ILE A 55 -6.55 -10.54 -20.35
N TYR A 56 -7.82 -10.89 -20.28
CA TYR A 56 -8.32 -12.26 -20.30
C TYR A 56 -9.24 -12.48 -21.49
N ALA A 57 -9.18 -13.66 -22.10
CA ALA A 57 -10.15 -14.14 -23.07
C ALA A 57 -11.02 -15.22 -22.43
N GLY A 58 -12.31 -14.87 -22.16
CA GLY A 58 -13.30 -15.79 -21.63
C GLY A 58 -13.96 -16.63 -22.75
N GLY A 59 -14.48 -17.79 -22.37
CA GLY A 59 -15.19 -18.75 -23.21
C GLY A 59 -15.15 -20.11 -22.55
N THR A 60 -15.86 -21.11 -23.10
CA THR A 60 -15.85 -22.49 -22.62
C THR A 60 -14.59 -23.22 -23.09
N LEU A 61 -14.20 -22.98 -24.32
CA LEU A 61 -13.01 -23.58 -24.93
C LEU A 61 -11.88 -22.57 -25.03
N ALA A 62 -10.66 -23.08 -25.16
CA ALA A 62 -9.48 -22.27 -25.44
C ALA A 62 -9.66 -21.40 -26.71
N ILE A 63 -8.86 -20.34 -26.83
CA ILE A 63 -8.84 -19.51 -28.03
C ILE A 63 -8.43 -20.35 -29.23
N ASP A 64 -9.09 -20.13 -30.35
CA ASP A 64 -8.90 -20.88 -31.61
C ASP A 64 -8.07 -20.11 -32.66
N GLN A 65 -7.72 -18.87 -32.37
CA GLN A 65 -6.85 -18.01 -33.15
C GLN A 65 -6.15 -16.97 -32.28
N ASP A 66 -5.08 -16.39 -32.77
CA ASP A 66 -4.36 -15.35 -32.06
C ASP A 66 -5.26 -14.14 -31.76
N VAL A 67 -5.21 -13.64 -30.55
CA VAL A 67 -6.02 -12.48 -30.11
C VAL A 67 -5.12 -11.30 -29.85
N THR A 68 -5.27 -10.25 -30.65
CA THR A 68 -4.56 -8.98 -30.48
C THR A 68 -5.47 -7.98 -29.77
N VAL A 69 -5.00 -7.44 -28.67
CA VAL A 69 -5.72 -6.42 -27.86
C VAL A 69 -4.86 -5.17 -27.76
N THR A 70 -5.45 -4.02 -28.04
CA THR A 70 -4.80 -2.73 -27.85
C THR A 70 -5.54 -1.93 -26.78
N LEU A 71 -4.79 -1.47 -25.77
CA LEU A 71 -5.27 -0.54 -24.75
C LEU A 71 -5.03 0.91 -25.19
N GLU A 72 -5.72 1.83 -24.53
CA GLU A 72 -5.45 3.27 -24.61
C GLU A 72 -5.79 3.93 -23.27
N LYS A 73 -5.38 5.18 -23.09
CA LYS A 73 -5.76 5.98 -21.93
C LYS A 73 -7.24 6.33 -21.97
N ASP A 74 -7.84 6.41 -20.77
CA ASP A 74 -9.27 6.71 -20.57
C ASP A 74 -9.47 7.77 -19.48
N PRO A 75 -9.13 9.04 -19.76
CA PRO A 75 -9.13 10.10 -18.75
C PRO A 75 -10.50 10.32 -18.08
N ASP A 76 -11.60 10.13 -18.83
CA ASP A 76 -12.95 10.31 -18.29
C ASP A 76 -13.31 9.29 -17.18
N LEU A 77 -12.57 8.19 -17.07
CA LEU A 77 -12.85 7.14 -16.10
C LEU A 77 -12.54 7.58 -14.67
N ILE A 78 -11.51 8.41 -14.46
CA ILE A 78 -11.12 8.86 -13.13
C ILE A 78 -12.13 9.88 -12.58
N ASP A 79 -12.63 10.77 -13.40
CA ASP A 79 -13.67 11.73 -13.00
C ASP A 79 -14.94 11.00 -12.58
N LYS A 80 -15.34 10.00 -13.37
CA LYS A 80 -16.47 9.13 -13.01
C LYS A 80 -16.24 8.40 -11.68
N TYR A 81 -15.05 7.81 -11.47
CA TYR A 81 -14.69 7.12 -10.22
C TYR A 81 -14.79 8.06 -9.03
N ASN A 82 -14.22 9.26 -9.12
CA ASN A 82 -14.23 10.25 -8.06
C ASN A 82 -15.66 10.69 -7.72
N HIS A 83 -16.46 11.00 -8.72
CA HIS A 83 -17.86 11.40 -8.52
C HIS A 83 -18.68 10.26 -7.89
N ASP A 84 -18.54 9.03 -8.39
CA ASP A 84 -19.31 7.88 -7.90
C ASP A 84 -18.97 7.48 -6.45
N ASN A 85 -17.71 7.73 -6.00
CA ASN A 85 -17.25 7.31 -4.67
C ASN A 85 -17.20 8.43 -3.63
N PHE A 86 -17.01 9.68 -4.05
CA PHE A 86 -16.75 10.80 -3.13
C PHE A 86 -17.69 12.00 -3.35
N ASP A 87 -18.50 11.98 -4.39
CA ASP A 87 -19.44 13.06 -4.78
C ASP A 87 -18.73 14.42 -4.82
N LEU A 88 -19.00 15.32 -3.88
CA LEU A 88 -18.40 16.65 -3.79
C LEU A 88 -17.23 16.76 -2.82
N ASP A 89 -16.79 15.64 -2.22
CA ASP A 89 -15.67 15.61 -1.28
C ASP A 89 -14.33 15.51 -2.03
N GLU A 90 -13.94 16.61 -2.66
CA GLU A 90 -12.76 16.69 -3.54
C GLU A 90 -11.44 16.38 -2.82
N ASP A 91 -11.38 16.55 -1.49
CA ASP A 91 -10.19 16.22 -0.68
C ASP A 91 -9.87 14.71 -0.70
N LYS A 92 -10.88 13.88 -0.99
CA LYS A 92 -10.74 12.42 -1.10
C LYS A 92 -10.52 11.93 -2.52
N TYR A 93 -10.53 12.81 -3.51
CA TYR A 93 -10.42 12.40 -4.89
C TYR A 93 -9.12 11.65 -5.17
N ALA A 94 -9.26 10.53 -5.88
CA ALA A 94 -8.14 9.85 -6.48
C ALA A 94 -7.49 10.72 -7.56
N LYS A 95 -6.18 10.64 -7.66
CA LYS A 95 -5.36 11.43 -8.59
C LYS A 95 -4.90 10.54 -9.75
N GLU A 96 -4.93 11.03 -10.96
CA GLU A 96 -4.21 10.38 -12.04
C GLU A 96 -2.71 10.38 -11.70
N LEU A 97 -2.06 9.22 -11.83
CA LEU A 97 -0.61 9.16 -11.68
C LEU A 97 0.04 9.96 -12.80
N ASP A 98 0.91 10.90 -12.44
CA ASP A 98 1.62 11.75 -13.41
C ASP A 98 2.26 10.88 -14.51
N PRO A 99 2.01 11.16 -15.78
CA PRO A 99 2.55 10.40 -16.92
C PRO A 99 4.08 10.27 -16.95
N SER A 100 4.81 11.18 -16.30
CA SER A 100 6.27 11.08 -16.15
C SER A 100 6.72 9.99 -15.19
N ARG A 101 5.81 9.47 -14.35
CA ARG A 101 6.08 8.49 -13.31
C ARG A 101 5.81 7.05 -13.72
N TYR A 102 5.28 6.80 -14.92
CA TYR A 102 5.08 5.45 -15.40
C TYR A 102 5.38 5.30 -16.88
N THR A 103 5.70 4.07 -17.28
CA THR A 103 5.95 3.71 -18.69
C THR A 103 5.21 2.44 -19.04
N ILE A 104 4.44 2.51 -20.12
CA ILE A 104 3.84 1.36 -20.79
C ILE A 104 4.54 1.25 -22.14
N LYS A 105 5.50 0.31 -22.27
CA LYS A 105 6.31 0.16 -23.47
C LYS A 105 5.51 -0.22 -24.71
N SER A 106 4.44 -0.98 -24.52
CA SER A 106 3.51 -1.36 -25.56
C SER A 106 2.09 -1.37 -25.01
N TYR A 107 1.19 -0.70 -25.67
CA TYR A 107 -0.25 -0.78 -25.36
C TYR A 107 -0.92 -1.98 -26.05
N THR A 108 -0.19 -2.72 -26.89
CA THR A 108 -0.70 -3.89 -27.59
C THR A 108 -0.14 -5.17 -26.99
N ALA A 109 -1.02 -6.11 -26.72
CA ALA A 109 -0.72 -7.44 -26.22
C ALA A 109 -1.33 -8.50 -27.14
N VAL A 110 -0.69 -9.65 -27.27
CA VAL A 110 -1.14 -10.76 -28.11
C VAL A 110 -1.20 -12.04 -27.29
N MET A 111 -2.38 -12.67 -27.22
CA MET A 111 -2.56 -14.03 -26.74
C MET A 111 -2.42 -14.99 -27.92
N LYS A 112 -1.54 -15.97 -27.82
CA LYS A 112 -1.28 -16.93 -28.90
C LYS A 112 -2.17 -18.16 -28.77
N VAL A 113 -2.65 -18.66 -29.91
CA VAL A 113 -3.31 -19.96 -29.97
C VAL A 113 -2.36 -21.04 -29.44
N GLY A 114 -2.85 -21.89 -28.56
CA GLY A 114 -2.05 -22.95 -27.94
C GLY A 114 -1.32 -22.54 -26.66
N ASP A 115 -1.36 -21.26 -26.26
CA ASP A 115 -0.93 -20.85 -24.95
C ASP A 115 -1.78 -21.58 -23.88
N ARG A 116 -1.12 -21.99 -22.80
CA ARG A 116 -1.80 -22.72 -21.71
C ARG A 116 -2.87 -21.88 -21.03
N ASP A 117 -2.58 -20.60 -20.84
CA ASP A 117 -3.40 -19.69 -20.09
C ASP A 117 -4.16 -18.72 -21.03
N PRO A 118 -5.46 -18.50 -20.82
CA PRO A 118 -6.28 -17.65 -21.67
C PRO A 118 -6.13 -16.15 -21.32
N TYR A 119 -4.93 -15.72 -20.90
CA TYR A 119 -4.66 -14.32 -20.55
C TYR A 119 -3.26 -13.88 -20.98
N VAL A 120 -3.10 -12.57 -21.08
CA VAL A 120 -1.80 -11.92 -21.28
C VAL A 120 -1.61 -10.82 -20.23
N LYS A 121 -0.36 -10.67 -19.78
CA LYS A 121 0.04 -9.61 -18.84
C LYS A 121 0.77 -8.50 -19.60
N LEU A 122 0.30 -7.26 -19.45
CA LEU A 122 0.93 -6.08 -20.01
C LEU A 122 1.68 -5.37 -18.87
N PRO A 123 3.03 -5.21 -18.98
CA PRO A 123 3.83 -4.61 -17.93
C PRO A 123 3.64 -3.08 -17.87
N ILE A 124 3.59 -2.55 -16.66
CA ILE A 124 3.59 -1.13 -16.34
C ILE A 124 4.74 -0.87 -15.39
N GLU A 125 5.72 -0.09 -15.82
CA GLU A 125 6.83 0.35 -14.99
C GLU A 125 6.43 1.63 -14.26
N VAL A 126 6.62 1.68 -12.93
CA VAL A 126 6.23 2.82 -12.08
C VAL A 126 7.42 3.30 -11.27
N SER A 127 7.70 4.61 -11.33
CA SER A 127 8.62 5.29 -10.42
C SER A 127 7.87 5.69 -9.16
N THR A 128 8.21 5.05 -8.05
CA THR A 128 7.47 5.16 -6.78
C THR A 128 8.02 6.23 -5.84
N GLU A 129 9.22 6.76 -6.09
CA GLU A 129 9.86 7.74 -5.25
C GLU A 129 9.00 9.00 -5.06
N GLY A 130 8.76 9.40 -3.80
CA GLY A 130 8.00 10.60 -3.46
C GLY A 130 6.49 10.48 -3.66
N LEU A 131 5.93 9.29 -3.94
CA LEU A 131 4.49 9.07 -3.86
C LEU A 131 4.04 9.12 -2.38
N SER A 132 2.91 9.79 -2.14
CA SER A 132 2.32 9.87 -0.80
C SER A 132 1.48 8.64 -0.50
N PRO A 133 1.64 8.00 0.66
CA PRO A 133 0.75 6.92 1.09
C PRO A 133 -0.67 7.40 1.41
N ASP A 134 -0.89 8.70 1.53
CA ASP A 134 -2.19 9.30 1.85
C ASP A 134 -2.99 9.62 0.58
N SER A 135 -2.40 9.48 -0.61
CA SER A 135 -3.07 9.71 -1.88
C SER A 135 -3.40 8.40 -2.60
N THR A 136 -4.52 8.36 -3.28
CA THR A 136 -4.88 7.28 -4.21
C THR A 136 -4.42 7.67 -5.60
N TYR A 137 -3.53 6.87 -6.19
CA TYR A 137 -3.02 7.07 -7.55
C TYR A 137 -3.59 6.04 -8.51
N LEU A 138 -4.14 6.51 -9.63
CA LEU A 138 -4.79 5.67 -10.64
C LEU A 138 -4.18 5.94 -12.02
N ILE A 139 -4.08 4.89 -12.86
CA ILE A 139 -3.80 5.01 -14.29
C ILE A 139 -5.06 4.51 -15.01
N PRO A 140 -5.84 5.39 -15.63
CA PRO A 140 -7.08 5.04 -16.31
C PRO A 140 -6.78 4.48 -17.71
N LEU A 141 -7.28 3.27 -17.99
CA LEU A 141 -7.07 2.55 -19.25
C LEU A 141 -8.39 1.93 -19.75
N ARG A 142 -8.49 1.76 -21.09
CA ARG A 142 -9.57 1.00 -21.72
C ARG A 142 -9.05 0.15 -22.87
N ILE A 143 -9.80 -0.85 -23.28
CA ILE A 143 -9.57 -1.58 -24.51
C ILE A 143 -10.06 -0.71 -25.68
N ALA A 144 -9.12 -0.26 -26.50
CA ALA A 144 -9.39 0.50 -27.72
C ALA A 144 -9.85 -0.42 -28.86
N SER A 145 -9.21 -1.58 -28.99
CA SER A 145 -9.55 -2.57 -30.03
C SER A 145 -9.20 -3.98 -29.60
N CYS A 146 -9.94 -4.94 -30.16
CA CYS A 146 -9.67 -6.36 -30.02
C CYS A 146 -9.99 -7.08 -31.34
N THR A 147 -9.15 -8.02 -31.72
CA THR A 147 -9.35 -8.85 -32.92
C THR A 147 -8.88 -10.25 -32.58
N PRO A 148 -9.63 -11.31 -32.92
CA PRO A 148 -10.90 -11.33 -33.64
C PRO A 148 -12.15 -11.31 -32.75
N TYR A 149 -11.98 -11.42 -31.44
CA TYR A 149 -13.11 -11.53 -30.49
C TYR A 149 -13.71 -10.18 -30.12
N GLU A 150 -14.93 -10.22 -29.60
CA GLU A 150 -15.60 -9.03 -29.07
C GLU A 150 -15.07 -8.67 -27.66
N VAL A 151 -15.17 -7.40 -27.34
CA VAL A 151 -14.84 -6.87 -26.00
C VAL A 151 -16.08 -6.92 -25.11
N ASN A 152 -15.92 -7.40 -23.89
CA ASN A 152 -16.96 -7.28 -22.86
C ASN A 152 -17.10 -5.79 -22.48
N LYS A 153 -18.25 -5.21 -22.77
CA LYS A 153 -18.52 -3.77 -22.57
C LYS A 153 -18.41 -3.33 -21.13
N ASP A 154 -18.83 -4.20 -20.18
CA ASP A 154 -18.83 -3.88 -18.75
C ASP A 154 -17.44 -3.99 -18.10
N LYS A 155 -16.52 -4.70 -18.77
CA LYS A 155 -15.14 -4.91 -18.31
C LYS A 155 -14.10 -4.53 -19.39
N SER A 156 -14.42 -3.50 -20.16
CA SER A 156 -13.52 -2.93 -21.17
C SER A 156 -12.62 -1.82 -20.61
N ARG A 157 -12.90 -1.34 -19.40
CA ARG A 157 -12.24 -0.20 -18.74
C ARG A 157 -11.63 -0.65 -17.40
N VAL A 158 -10.55 -0.01 -16.99
CA VAL A 158 -9.87 -0.33 -15.73
C VAL A 158 -9.11 0.88 -15.18
N LEU A 159 -9.13 1.01 -13.87
CA LEU A 159 -8.31 1.93 -13.09
C LEU A 159 -7.17 1.12 -12.45
N TYR A 160 -6.00 1.14 -13.05
CA TYR A 160 -4.81 0.53 -12.45
C TYR A 160 -4.42 1.33 -11.21
N ARG A 161 -4.68 0.75 -10.03
CA ARG A 161 -4.45 1.42 -8.75
C ARG A 161 -3.07 1.10 -8.21
N VAL A 162 -2.26 2.15 -8.04
CA VAL A 162 -0.90 2.05 -7.52
C VAL A 162 -0.92 2.12 -6.00
N TYR A 163 -0.47 1.05 -5.34
CA TYR A 163 -0.09 1.02 -3.92
C TYR A 163 1.43 0.99 -3.81
N ILE A 164 1.96 1.52 -2.73
CA ILE A 164 3.39 1.49 -2.43
C ILE A 164 3.68 0.66 -1.18
N GLU A 165 4.85 0.00 -1.16
CA GLU A 165 5.34 -0.75 0.00
C GLU A 165 6.86 -0.67 0.12
N ASN A 166 7.36 -0.90 1.34
CA ASN A 166 8.76 -1.17 1.64
C ASN A 166 8.87 -2.41 2.54
N ASP A 167 10.07 -2.73 3.02
CA ASP A 167 10.30 -3.92 3.86
C ASP A 167 9.62 -3.85 5.24
N PHE A 168 9.09 -2.70 5.63
CA PHE A 168 8.53 -2.47 6.97
C PHE A 168 7.01 -2.38 6.97
N THR A 169 6.39 -1.95 5.87
CA THR A 169 4.93 -1.75 5.79
C THR A 169 4.46 -1.59 4.35
N SER A 170 3.15 -1.80 4.12
CA SER A 170 2.50 -1.59 2.84
C SER A 170 1.34 -0.60 2.96
N GLN A 171 1.13 0.24 1.95
CA GLN A 171 -0.03 1.14 1.91
C GLN A 171 -1.35 0.37 1.84
N LYS A 172 -1.36 -0.80 1.16
CA LYS A 172 -2.57 -1.64 1.03
C LYS A 172 -2.96 -2.31 2.35
N SER A 173 -1.96 -2.70 3.15
CA SER A 173 -2.14 -3.35 4.45
C SER A 173 -1.12 -2.78 5.43
N PRO A 174 -1.38 -1.56 5.96
CA PRO A 174 -0.43 -0.89 6.82
C PRO A 174 -0.16 -1.67 8.11
N LEU A 175 1.12 -1.74 8.51
CA LEU A 175 1.51 -2.39 9.74
C LEU A 175 0.99 -1.60 10.93
N THR A 176 0.21 -2.25 11.77
CA THR A 176 -0.29 -1.68 13.04
C THR A 176 0.50 -2.24 14.20
N LEU A 177 1.12 -1.36 14.98
CA LEU A 177 1.92 -1.67 16.14
C LEU A 177 1.20 -1.26 17.42
N PHE A 178 1.27 -2.09 18.46
CA PHE A 178 0.83 -1.69 19.77
C PHE A 178 1.96 -0.96 20.50
N MET A 179 1.73 0.31 20.81
CA MET A 179 2.66 1.19 21.50
C MET A 179 2.33 1.25 23.00
N ARG A 180 3.37 1.22 23.82
CA ARG A 180 3.36 1.59 25.25
C ARG A 180 4.51 2.54 25.54
N GLY A 181 4.29 3.44 26.49
CA GLY A 181 5.33 4.38 26.87
C GLY A 181 4.89 5.37 27.92
N THR A 182 5.68 6.43 28.05
CA THR A 182 5.41 7.55 28.95
C THR A 182 5.40 8.86 28.17
N GLN A 183 4.60 9.80 28.65
CA GLN A 183 4.52 11.17 28.18
C GLN A 183 4.76 12.13 29.34
N LEU A 184 5.60 13.13 29.11
CA LEU A 184 5.80 14.25 30.02
C LEU A 184 5.54 15.56 29.29
N ARG A 185 4.56 16.31 29.71
CA ARG A 185 4.29 17.67 29.22
C ARG A 185 5.10 18.66 30.04
N GLU A 186 5.35 19.84 29.50
CA GLU A 186 6.19 20.87 30.11
C GLU A 186 5.72 21.27 31.52
N ASP A 187 4.41 21.26 31.76
CA ASP A 187 3.81 21.61 33.05
C ASP A 187 3.63 20.40 34.01
N ASP A 188 3.93 19.19 33.56
CA ASP A 188 3.77 17.98 34.36
C ASP A 188 4.98 17.78 35.29
N THR A 189 4.70 17.38 36.53
CA THR A 189 5.75 17.03 37.50
C THR A 189 6.23 15.59 37.43
N LYS A 190 5.49 14.73 36.73
CA LYS A 190 5.79 13.29 36.53
C LYS A 190 5.28 12.79 35.19
N PRO A 191 5.99 11.83 34.57
CA PRO A 191 5.52 11.19 33.38
C PRO A 191 4.19 10.44 33.57
N THR A 192 3.32 10.51 32.58
CA THR A 192 2.05 9.78 32.51
C THR A 192 2.20 8.59 31.57
N GLN A 193 1.65 7.43 31.95
CA GLN A 193 1.63 6.25 31.09
C GLN A 193 0.70 6.46 29.91
N ILE A 194 1.17 6.10 28.71
CA ILE A 194 0.40 6.17 27.46
C ILE A 194 0.42 4.83 26.74
N SER A 195 -0.64 4.57 25.97
CA SER A 195 -0.71 3.46 25.04
C SER A 195 -1.60 3.80 23.86
N ALA A 196 -1.26 3.34 22.66
CA ALA A 196 -2.04 3.54 21.46
C ALA A 196 -1.68 2.48 20.41
N ASN A 197 -2.55 2.33 19.40
CA ASN A 197 -2.18 1.66 18.17
C ASN A 197 -1.53 2.68 17.24
N LYS A 198 -0.34 2.37 16.76
CA LYS A 198 0.38 3.18 15.75
C LYS A 198 0.38 2.48 14.42
N ILE A 199 0.01 3.19 13.37
CA ILE A 199 0.02 2.68 12.01
C ILE A 199 1.25 3.24 11.31
N LEU A 200 2.03 2.34 10.68
CA LEU A 200 3.16 2.71 9.85
C LEU A 200 2.74 2.76 8.38
N TYR A 201 3.04 3.86 7.71
CA TYR A 201 2.81 4.03 6.27
C TYR A 201 4.15 4.15 5.52
N PRO A 202 4.33 3.49 4.37
CA PRO A 202 5.59 3.52 3.63
C PRO A 202 5.82 4.88 2.97
N LEU A 203 7.04 5.43 3.07
CA LEU A 203 7.43 6.70 2.44
C LEU A 203 8.61 6.56 1.49
N SER A 204 9.57 5.73 1.86
CA SER A 204 10.78 5.45 1.09
C SER A 204 11.26 4.04 1.38
N LYS A 205 12.33 3.59 0.75
CA LYS A 205 12.93 2.27 0.98
C LYS A 205 13.05 1.91 2.47
N ARG A 206 13.50 2.85 3.30
CA ARG A 206 13.70 2.62 4.74
C ARG A 206 13.01 3.68 5.61
N GLY A 207 12.09 4.44 5.04
CA GLY A 207 11.35 5.48 5.73
C GLY A 207 9.88 5.12 5.86
N VAL A 208 9.33 5.37 7.04
CA VAL A 208 7.90 5.21 7.32
C VAL A 208 7.35 6.47 7.99
N ARG A 209 6.06 6.74 7.79
CA ARG A 209 5.33 7.78 8.51
C ARG A 209 4.54 7.13 9.66
N LEU A 210 4.55 7.81 10.81
CA LEU A 210 3.76 7.47 11.99
C LEU A 210 3.36 8.76 12.72
N ASN A 211 2.38 8.67 13.63
CA ASN A 211 1.97 9.83 14.44
C ASN A 211 2.86 9.98 15.69
N ALA A 212 3.14 11.24 16.09
CA ALA A 212 3.86 11.55 17.32
C ALA A 212 3.06 11.15 18.58
N GLY A 213 3.69 10.57 19.56
CA GLY A 213 3.05 10.18 20.82
C GLY A 213 1.71 9.48 20.63
N ILE A 214 0.66 10.01 21.24
CA ILE A 214 -0.72 9.53 21.10
C ILE A 214 -1.57 10.39 20.16
N GLU A 215 -0.92 11.31 19.42
CA GLU A 215 -1.63 12.16 18.46
C GLU A 215 -2.32 11.31 17.38
N ASN A 216 -3.49 11.75 16.98
CA ASN A 216 -4.32 11.02 16.03
C ASN A 216 -4.50 9.52 16.36
N SER A 217 -4.62 9.18 17.66
CA SER A 217 -4.80 7.79 18.11
C SER A 217 -6.07 7.12 17.55
N ALA A 218 -7.03 7.92 17.07
CA ALA A 218 -8.21 7.44 16.33
C ALA A 218 -7.92 7.07 14.86
N ASN A 219 -6.68 7.27 14.39
CA ASN A 219 -6.22 6.98 13.02
C ASN A 219 -7.12 7.60 11.93
N LYS A 220 -7.51 8.85 12.13
CA LYS A 220 -8.32 9.59 11.14
C LYS A 220 -7.48 9.91 9.90
N ALA A 221 -8.07 9.68 8.74
CA ALA A 221 -7.51 10.05 7.44
C ALA A 221 -7.80 11.54 7.11
N ASP A 222 -7.46 12.43 8.03
CA ASP A 222 -7.61 13.87 7.90
C ASP A 222 -6.24 14.46 7.55
N GLU A 223 -6.12 15.09 6.39
CA GLU A 223 -4.83 15.56 5.88
C GLU A 223 -4.22 16.63 6.79
N GLU A 224 -5.03 17.55 7.32
CA GLU A 224 -4.55 18.59 8.23
C GLU A 224 -3.98 17.97 9.51
N LEU A 225 -4.71 17.01 10.10
CA LEU A 225 -4.27 16.32 11.31
C LEU A 225 -3.02 15.47 11.05
N ILE A 226 -2.96 14.77 9.92
CA ILE A 226 -1.78 13.99 9.50
C ILE A 226 -0.56 14.91 9.37
N ASN A 227 -0.69 16.00 8.63
CA ASN A 227 0.41 16.93 8.40
C ASN A 227 0.93 17.55 9.71
N LYS A 228 0.06 17.81 10.68
CA LYS A 228 0.34 18.49 11.94
C LYS A 228 0.92 17.59 13.03
N SER A 229 0.65 16.27 12.96
CA SER A 229 0.98 15.32 14.03
C SER A 229 1.92 14.21 13.61
N SER A 230 2.31 14.10 12.33
CA SER A 230 3.09 12.97 11.87
C SER A 230 4.59 13.23 11.85
N LEU A 231 5.34 12.15 12.06
CA LEU A 231 6.80 12.07 11.97
C LEU A 231 7.18 11.09 10.86
N ILE A 232 8.35 11.32 10.28
CA ILE A 232 9.08 10.36 9.46
C ILE A 232 10.04 9.63 10.37
N MET A 233 10.00 8.31 10.37
CA MET A 233 10.99 7.44 11.01
C MET A 233 11.82 6.75 9.93
N GLU A 234 13.11 7.06 9.88
CA GLU A 234 14.08 6.42 8.99
C GLU A 234 14.83 5.33 9.76
N ILE A 235 14.84 4.11 9.22
CA ILE A 235 15.53 2.95 9.78
C ILE A 235 16.94 2.88 9.17
N GLY A 236 17.99 2.98 9.98
CA GLY A 236 19.38 2.91 9.53
C GLY A 236 19.71 1.57 8.86
N GLU A 237 20.64 1.57 7.90
CA GLU A 237 21.10 0.33 7.25
C GLU A 237 22.19 -0.37 8.06
N GLU A 238 23.00 0.39 8.77
CA GLU A 238 24.10 -0.12 9.60
C GLU A 238 23.57 -0.74 10.88
N GLU A 239 24.07 -1.93 11.19
CA GLU A 239 23.81 -2.61 12.47
C GLU A 239 24.86 -2.18 13.49
N LEU A 240 24.42 -1.70 14.62
CA LEU A 240 25.23 -1.35 15.78
C LEU A 240 25.04 -2.38 16.90
N THR A 241 25.96 -2.38 17.87
CA THR A 241 25.89 -3.27 19.02
C THR A 241 25.28 -2.53 20.22
N TYR A 242 24.18 -3.06 20.76
CA TYR A 242 23.56 -2.56 21.97
C TYR A 242 24.36 -2.96 23.22
N ILE A 243 24.09 -2.33 24.36
CA ILE A 243 24.79 -2.52 25.63
C ILE A 243 24.86 -3.98 26.11
N ASP A 244 23.86 -4.79 25.77
CA ASP A 244 23.78 -6.22 26.10
C ASP A 244 24.44 -7.14 25.05
N GLY A 245 25.05 -6.56 24.00
CA GLY A 245 25.68 -7.29 22.90
C GLY A 245 24.75 -7.61 21.72
N THR A 246 23.46 -7.26 21.80
CA THR A 246 22.48 -7.49 20.72
C THR A 246 22.69 -6.50 19.58
N GLN A 247 22.48 -6.95 18.33
CA GLN A 247 22.56 -6.06 17.17
C GLN A 247 21.25 -5.26 17.02
N TYR A 248 21.36 -3.99 16.63
CA TYR A 248 20.24 -3.11 16.37
C TYR A 248 20.50 -2.15 15.21
N ASN A 249 19.44 -1.65 14.58
CA ASN A 249 19.52 -0.54 13.63
C ASN A 249 19.06 0.76 14.31
N THR A 250 19.72 1.87 13.97
CA THR A 250 19.33 3.19 14.48
C THR A 250 18.01 3.64 13.88
N LEU A 251 17.23 4.41 14.63
CA LEU A 251 16.06 5.12 14.15
C LEU A 251 16.31 6.61 14.17
N LYS A 252 16.01 7.28 13.06
CA LYS A 252 16.10 8.73 12.94
C LYS A 252 14.72 9.32 12.72
N LEU A 253 14.32 10.24 13.60
CA LEU A 253 13.06 10.94 13.48
C LEU A 253 13.25 12.29 12.79
N LYS A 254 12.29 12.64 11.91
CA LYS A 254 12.17 13.95 11.27
C LYS A 254 10.71 14.38 11.29
N PRO A 255 10.41 15.69 11.26
CA PRO A 255 9.04 16.15 11.08
C PRO A 255 8.53 15.74 9.71
N TYR A 256 7.25 15.33 9.61
CA TYR A 256 6.61 15.08 8.30
C TYR A 256 6.40 16.37 7.53
N LYS A 257 5.96 17.44 8.22
CA LYS A 257 5.87 18.82 7.75
C LYS A 257 6.61 19.73 8.72
N SER A 258 7.80 20.16 8.36
CA SER A 258 8.68 20.95 9.24
C SER A 258 8.17 22.33 9.63
N ASP A 259 7.16 22.83 8.92
CA ASP A 259 6.44 24.05 9.21
C ASP A 259 5.27 23.87 10.20
N LEU A 260 4.86 22.61 10.47
CA LEU A 260 3.72 22.28 11.33
C LEU A 260 4.09 21.50 12.60
N ILE A 261 5.20 20.76 12.59
CA ILE A 261 5.67 19.95 13.73
C ILE A 261 7.19 20.03 13.82
N GLU A 262 7.70 20.13 15.04
CA GLU A 262 9.12 19.98 15.36
C GLU A 262 9.35 18.72 16.18
N VAL A 263 10.50 18.07 16.00
CA VAL A 263 10.91 16.88 16.74
C VAL A 263 12.40 16.93 17.05
N VAL A 264 12.75 16.51 18.27
CA VAL A 264 14.15 16.36 18.73
C VAL A 264 14.27 15.00 19.42
N GLN A 265 15.19 14.16 18.94
CA GLN A 265 15.50 12.90 19.59
C GLN A 265 16.29 13.10 20.88
N LEU A 266 16.03 12.27 21.86
CA LEU A 266 16.62 12.31 23.18
C LEU A 266 17.42 11.03 23.45
N SER A 267 18.38 11.12 24.37
CA SER A 267 18.96 9.98 25.05
C SER A 267 17.90 9.32 25.97
N GLY A 268 18.26 8.28 26.68
CA GLY A 268 17.35 7.58 27.57
C GLY A 268 18.09 6.84 28.67
N THR A 269 17.38 6.02 29.40
CA THR A 269 17.93 5.10 30.39
C THR A 269 17.32 3.71 30.21
N THR A 270 18.06 2.68 30.62
CA THR A 270 17.51 1.32 30.76
C THR A 270 16.64 1.22 32.01
N ASP A 271 15.93 0.10 32.16
CA ASP A 271 15.17 -0.21 33.40
C ASP A 271 16.09 -0.32 34.64
N ASN A 272 17.39 -0.45 34.45
CA ASN A 272 18.40 -0.52 35.51
C ASN A 272 19.14 0.82 35.70
N ASP A 273 18.59 1.93 35.21
CA ASP A 273 19.16 3.28 35.27
C ASP A 273 20.53 3.46 34.56
N GLU A 274 20.88 2.58 33.60
CA GLU A 274 22.05 2.78 32.76
C GLU A 274 21.76 3.80 31.66
N GLU A 275 22.68 4.73 31.45
CA GLU A 275 22.53 5.77 30.42
C GLU A 275 22.62 5.18 29.01
N LEU A 276 21.68 5.57 28.16
CA LEU A 276 21.64 5.24 26.74
C LEU A 276 21.96 6.50 25.92
N SER A 277 22.83 6.35 24.94
CA SER A 277 23.03 7.38 23.90
C SER A 277 21.74 7.62 23.13
N VAL A 278 21.68 8.72 22.36
CA VAL A 278 20.53 9.02 21.49
C VAL A 278 20.26 7.86 20.50
N GLN A 279 21.30 7.21 19.99
CA GLN A 279 21.18 6.11 19.04
C GLN A 279 20.63 4.84 19.70
N GLU A 280 21.08 4.51 20.92
CA GLU A 280 20.60 3.36 21.67
C GLU A 280 19.16 3.55 22.19
N ALA A 281 18.81 4.78 22.56
CA ALA A 281 17.43 5.11 22.96
C ALA A 281 16.45 5.10 21.78
N ASN A 282 16.95 5.26 20.55
CA ASN A 282 16.15 5.27 19.32
C ASN A 282 16.60 4.14 18.39
N ARG A 283 16.07 2.94 18.59
CA ARG A 283 16.53 1.72 17.93
C ARG A 283 15.42 0.80 17.46
N TYR A 284 15.74 0.06 16.41
CA TYR A 284 14.98 -1.07 15.89
C TYR A 284 15.76 -2.35 16.19
N ILE A 285 15.18 -3.27 16.94
CA ILE A 285 15.88 -4.46 17.44
C ILE A 285 14.97 -5.67 17.42
N THR A 286 15.56 -6.84 17.12
CA THR A 286 14.89 -8.13 17.23
C THR A 286 15.60 -8.99 18.28
N VAL A 287 14.89 -9.39 19.32
CA VAL A 287 15.37 -10.26 20.39
C VAL A 287 14.39 -11.42 20.55
N ASP A 288 14.91 -12.65 20.51
CA ASP A 288 14.10 -13.89 20.63
C ASP A 288 12.91 -13.93 19.66
N GLY A 289 13.12 -13.48 18.42
CA GLY A 289 12.10 -13.42 17.38
C GLY A 289 11.07 -12.29 17.56
N VAL A 290 11.21 -11.46 18.59
CA VAL A 290 10.31 -10.33 18.84
C VAL A 290 10.98 -9.03 18.39
N THR A 291 10.39 -8.40 17.38
CA THR A 291 10.85 -7.11 16.87
C THR A 291 10.19 -5.95 17.59
N ARG A 292 11.00 -4.96 17.97
CA ARG A 292 10.55 -3.73 18.63
C ARG A 292 11.22 -2.49 18.06
N PHE A 293 10.46 -1.40 18.09
CA PHE A 293 10.95 -0.04 17.87
C PHE A 293 10.94 0.67 19.22
N TYR A 294 12.06 1.22 19.64
CA TYR A 294 12.19 2.08 20.81
C TYR A 294 12.45 3.51 20.34
N LEU A 295 11.69 4.46 20.86
CA LEU A 295 11.82 5.86 20.52
C LEU A 295 11.84 6.72 21.80
N SER A 296 12.78 7.66 21.83
CA SER A 296 12.95 8.67 22.88
C SER A 296 13.09 10.02 22.21
N TYR A 297 12.10 10.88 22.35
CA TYR A 297 12.06 12.16 21.65
C TYR A 297 11.14 13.15 22.35
N LYS A 298 11.27 14.42 21.99
CA LYS A 298 10.24 15.44 22.27
C LYS A 298 9.77 16.07 20.98
N TYR A 299 8.52 16.47 20.97
CA TYR A 299 7.90 17.15 19.84
C TYR A 299 7.02 18.31 20.32
N ARG A 300 6.74 19.23 19.38
CA ARG A 300 5.73 20.25 19.53
C ARG A 300 5.08 20.56 18.20
N MET A 301 3.81 20.94 18.23
CA MET A 301 3.02 21.26 17.05
C MET A 301 2.80 22.75 16.95
N LEU A 302 2.70 23.26 15.72
CA LEU A 302 2.35 24.64 15.44
C LEU A 302 0.95 24.94 16.02
N LYS A 303 0.84 26.01 16.83
CA LYS A 303 -0.41 26.50 17.37
C LYS A 303 -1.02 27.56 16.45
N THR A 304 -0.20 28.52 16.05
CA THR A 304 -0.62 29.62 15.17
C THR A 304 0.51 29.93 14.18
N ALA A 305 0.19 29.99 12.89
CA ALA A 305 1.16 30.35 11.86
C ALA A 305 1.57 31.82 11.96
N ALA A 306 2.78 32.15 11.49
CA ALA A 306 3.24 33.52 11.38
C ALA A 306 2.34 34.34 10.43
N VAL A 307 2.02 35.59 10.82
CA VAL A 307 1.21 36.51 10.00
C VAL A 307 1.86 37.89 10.02
N GLY A 308 2.35 38.37 8.88
CA GLY A 308 3.09 39.62 8.78
C GLY A 308 4.33 39.59 9.69
N ASP A 309 4.45 40.55 10.57
CA ASP A 309 5.56 40.67 11.56
C ASP A 309 5.33 39.80 12.83
N THR A 310 4.18 39.17 12.99
CA THR A 310 3.89 38.29 14.15
C THR A 310 4.50 36.91 13.93
N PRO A 311 5.44 36.47 14.81
CA PRO A 311 6.06 35.18 14.66
C PRO A 311 5.07 34.03 14.89
N ALA A 312 5.42 32.84 14.39
CA ALA A 312 4.66 31.62 14.66
C ALA A 312 4.67 31.29 16.17
N GLU A 313 3.52 30.84 16.68
CA GLU A 313 3.38 30.35 18.05
C GLU A 313 3.34 28.80 18.04
N TRP A 314 4.13 28.19 18.92
CA TRP A 314 4.21 26.73 19.07
C TRP A 314 3.58 26.30 20.39
N ASN A 315 2.98 25.10 20.40
CA ASN A 315 2.58 24.46 21.63
C ASN A 315 3.81 24.13 22.50
N PRO A 316 3.65 23.95 23.82
CA PRO A 316 4.69 23.44 24.70
C PRO A 316 5.24 22.11 24.22
N TRP A 317 6.50 21.82 24.59
CA TRP A 317 7.12 20.52 24.28
C TRP A 317 6.45 19.38 25.03
N ILE A 318 6.33 18.25 24.35
CA ILE A 318 5.86 16.99 24.89
C ILE A 318 6.98 15.98 24.72
N GLU A 319 7.48 15.43 25.81
CA GLU A 319 8.50 14.38 25.80
C GLU A 319 7.84 13.01 25.79
N ILE A 320 8.36 12.10 24.98
CA ILE A 320 7.85 10.75 24.77
C ILE A 320 9.00 9.75 24.89
N HIS A 321 8.76 8.71 25.69
CA HIS A 321 9.55 7.48 25.67
C HIS A 321 8.60 6.33 25.38
N GLU A 322 8.75 5.69 24.22
CA GLU A 322 7.81 4.68 23.76
C GLU A 322 8.50 3.46 23.17
N ASN A 323 7.87 2.31 23.31
CA ASN A 323 8.21 1.12 22.55
C ASN A 323 6.99 0.60 21.80
N MET A 324 7.23 0.10 20.60
CA MET A 324 6.22 -0.47 19.71
C MET A 324 6.64 -1.90 19.37
N LYS A 325 5.77 -2.86 19.61
CA LYS A 325 6.00 -4.27 19.29
C LYS A 325 5.37 -4.61 17.95
N VAL A 326 6.13 -5.27 17.08
CA VAL A 326 5.59 -5.88 15.86
C VAL A 326 4.76 -7.10 16.28
N PRO A 327 3.53 -7.25 15.77
CA PRO A 327 2.74 -8.45 15.99
C PRO A 327 3.53 -9.70 15.54
N THR A 328 3.50 -10.75 16.35
CA THR A 328 4.00 -12.07 15.94
C THR A 328 2.82 -12.86 15.44
N ASP A 329 2.94 -13.48 14.28
CA ASP A 329 1.98 -14.48 13.83
C ASP A 329 2.05 -15.67 14.82
N ASP A 330 1.03 -15.82 15.66
CA ASP A 330 0.86 -16.96 16.57
C ASP A 330 0.26 -18.15 15.81
#